data_dab369bfd806497e3b5ba062eab62ab1
#
_entry.id   dab369bfd806497e3b5ba062eab62ab1
#
_cell.length_a   1.000
_cell.length_b   1.000
_cell.length_c   1.000
_cell.angle_alpha   90.00
_cell.angle_beta   90.00
_cell.angle_gamma   90.00
#
_symmetry.space_group_name_H-M   'P 1'
#
loop_
_entity.id
_entity.type
_entity.pdbx_description
1 polymer ?
#
loop_
_entity_poly.entity_id
_entity_poly.type
_entity_poly.pdbx_seq_one_letter_code
_entity_poly.pdbx_strand_id
1 'polypeptide(L)'
;MDYRKFGDTVVARFDRGEEFTSSLQELCEKENIKLAYVSAIGALNAFTAGVYMVDEKKYVKNEFKGCFEIVSLTGTVNTKGGKYYSHLHISAGDESGRVFGGHLNEAHISATAEVVIRMINGEVDRFYDDATGLNLFKF
;
A
#
# COMPACT_ATOMS: atom_id res chain seq x y z
N MET A 1 -2.50 16.15 -0.33
CA MET A 1 -3.40 15.17 -1.01
C MET A 1 -4.63 15.87 -1.56
N ASP A 2 -5.01 15.56 -2.80
CA ASP A 2 -6.28 15.97 -3.44
C ASP A 2 -6.88 14.76 -4.16
N TYR A 3 -8.23 14.64 -4.25
CA TYR A 3 -8.86 13.49 -4.87
C TYR A 3 -10.28 13.78 -5.36
N ARG A 4 -10.76 12.93 -6.27
CA ARG A 4 -12.14 12.90 -6.74
C ARG A 4 -12.69 11.47 -6.80
N LYS A 5 -13.98 11.36 -6.55
CA LYS A 5 -14.72 10.10 -6.59
C LYS A 5 -15.58 10.02 -7.87
N PHE A 6 -15.44 8.90 -8.57
CA PHE A 6 -16.16 8.59 -9.81
C PHE A 6 -16.84 7.23 -9.65
N GLY A 7 -18.09 7.25 -9.21
CA GLY A 7 -18.81 6.02 -8.94
C GLY A 7 -18.11 5.17 -7.86
N ASP A 8 -17.62 4.00 -8.24
CA ASP A 8 -16.90 3.06 -7.39
C ASP A 8 -15.38 3.30 -7.35
N THR A 9 -14.89 4.36 -7.97
CA THR A 9 -13.47 4.63 -8.12
C THR A 9 -13.10 5.99 -7.54
N VAL A 10 -12.06 6.03 -6.72
CA VAL A 10 -11.40 7.26 -6.27
C VAL A 10 -10.08 7.41 -7.03
N VAL A 11 -9.88 8.59 -7.63
CA VAL A 11 -8.60 8.99 -8.23
C VAL A 11 -8.01 10.08 -7.35
N ALA A 12 -6.83 9.83 -6.81
CA ALA A 12 -6.15 10.72 -5.87
C ALA A 12 -4.74 11.07 -6.34
N ARG A 13 -4.30 12.26 -5.97
CA ARG A 13 -2.92 12.69 -6.01
C ARG A 13 -2.43 12.86 -4.58
N PHE A 14 -1.38 12.14 -4.23
CA PHE A 14 -0.67 12.40 -3.00
C PHE A 14 0.50 13.33 -3.30
N ASP A 15 0.72 14.32 -2.43
CA ASP A 15 1.63 15.41 -2.69
C ASP A 15 3.01 15.16 -2.07
N ARG A 16 4.00 15.93 -2.52
CA ARG A 16 5.36 15.89 -1.98
C ARG A 16 5.37 16.04 -0.46
N GLY A 17 6.12 15.17 0.22
CA GLY A 17 6.28 15.16 1.68
C GLY A 17 5.25 14.31 2.43
N GLU A 18 4.22 13.83 1.75
CA GLU A 18 3.26 12.88 2.35
C GLU A 18 3.88 11.48 2.45
N GLU A 19 3.43 10.72 3.45
CA GLU A 19 3.73 9.30 3.57
C GLU A 19 2.56 8.51 2.99
N PHE A 20 2.84 7.60 2.06
CA PHE A 20 1.85 6.94 1.23
C PHE A 20 0.82 6.13 2.03
N THR A 21 1.28 5.32 3.00
CA THR A 21 0.40 4.38 3.71
C THR A 21 -0.54 5.11 4.66
N SER A 22 -0.07 6.14 5.34
CA SER A 22 -0.89 6.98 6.21
C SER A 22 -1.88 7.85 5.43
N SER A 23 -1.46 8.41 4.29
CA SER A 23 -2.35 9.17 3.40
C SER A 23 -3.45 8.29 2.81
N LEU A 24 -3.12 7.05 2.43
CA LEU A 24 -4.11 6.07 1.96
C LEU A 24 -5.10 5.71 3.07
N GLN A 25 -4.63 5.50 4.29
CA GLN A 25 -5.48 5.20 5.44
C GLN A 25 -6.46 6.35 5.71
N GLU A 26 -5.95 7.59 5.81
CA GLU A 26 -6.77 8.78 6.04
C GLU A 26 -7.87 8.91 4.98
N LEU A 27 -7.52 8.74 3.70
CA LEU A 27 -8.48 8.80 2.60
C LEU A 27 -9.54 7.70 2.70
N CYS A 28 -9.13 6.46 2.97
CA CYS A 28 -10.04 5.34 3.08
C CYS A 28 -11.00 5.46 4.28
N GLU A 29 -10.50 5.93 5.42
CA GLU A 29 -11.33 6.16 6.60
C GLU A 29 -12.32 7.31 6.37
N LYS A 30 -11.89 8.42 5.76
CA LYS A 30 -12.74 9.57 5.41
C LYS A 30 -13.88 9.19 4.45
N GLU A 31 -13.59 8.36 3.44
CA GLU A 31 -14.56 7.90 2.44
C GLU A 31 -15.31 6.62 2.87
N ASN A 32 -15.05 6.11 4.09
CA ASN A 32 -15.60 4.86 4.64
C ASN A 32 -15.41 3.66 3.69
N ILE A 33 -14.22 3.54 3.10
CA ILE A 33 -13.86 2.44 2.19
C ILE A 33 -13.50 1.21 3.01
N LYS A 34 -14.31 0.16 2.89
CA LYS A 34 -14.15 -1.11 3.63
C LYS A 34 -13.47 -2.20 2.83
N LEU A 35 -13.58 -2.16 1.50
CA LEU A 35 -12.94 -3.11 0.61
C LEU A 35 -12.59 -2.41 -0.70
N ALA A 36 -11.31 -2.48 -1.10
CA ALA A 36 -10.85 -1.90 -2.34
C ALA A 36 -9.58 -2.57 -2.88
N TYR A 37 -9.38 -2.45 -4.19
CA TYR A 37 -8.11 -2.63 -4.86
C TYR A 37 -7.42 -1.27 -5.01
N VAL A 38 -6.10 -1.22 -4.78
CA VAL A 38 -5.28 -0.03 -4.90
C VAL A 38 -4.20 -0.24 -5.94
N SER A 39 -3.99 0.77 -6.79
CA SER A 39 -2.88 0.85 -7.74
C SER A 39 -2.30 2.25 -7.73
N ALA A 40 -0.97 2.37 -7.79
CA ALA A 40 -0.32 3.68 -7.84
C ALA A 40 1.00 3.65 -8.61
N ILE A 41 1.34 4.84 -9.15
CA ILE A 41 2.65 5.21 -9.67
C ILE A 41 3.08 6.53 -9.04
N GLY A 42 4.35 6.90 -9.13
CA GLY A 42 4.85 8.18 -8.59
C GLY A 42 6.32 8.11 -8.20
N ALA A 43 6.81 9.18 -7.57
CA ALA A 43 8.21 9.33 -7.20
C ALA A 43 8.41 9.34 -5.68
N LEU A 44 9.47 8.67 -5.21
CA LEU A 44 9.82 8.52 -3.81
C LEU A 44 11.25 8.99 -3.54
N ASN A 45 11.51 9.46 -2.30
CA ASN A 45 12.87 9.68 -1.80
C ASN A 45 13.30 8.67 -0.73
N ALA A 46 12.35 7.90 -0.20
CA ALA A 46 12.61 6.80 0.71
C ALA A 46 11.43 5.83 0.72
N PHE A 47 11.71 4.56 0.89
CA PHE A 47 10.69 3.57 1.20
C PHE A 47 11.28 2.38 1.97
N THR A 48 10.42 1.67 2.67
CA THR A 48 10.75 0.45 3.38
C THR A 48 9.86 -0.67 2.88
N ALA A 49 10.48 -1.75 2.43
CA ALA A 49 9.79 -2.94 1.98
C ALA A 49 10.52 -4.21 2.41
N GLY A 50 9.81 -5.33 2.46
CA GLY A 50 10.43 -6.56 2.93
C GLY A 50 9.77 -7.83 2.45
N VAL A 51 10.30 -8.93 2.94
CA VAL A 51 9.86 -10.29 2.65
C VAL A 51 9.62 -11.03 3.95
N TYR A 52 8.50 -11.72 4.04
CA TYR A 52 8.22 -12.62 5.15
C TYR A 52 8.64 -14.06 4.79
N MET A 53 9.57 -14.59 5.58
CA MET A 53 10.06 -15.97 5.45
C MET A 53 9.17 -16.87 6.29
N VAL A 54 8.24 -17.54 5.64
CA VAL A 54 7.14 -18.29 6.29
C VAL A 54 7.64 -19.39 7.21
N ASP A 55 8.62 -20.18 6.75
CA ASP A 55 9.15 -21.32 7.51
C ASP A 55 9.88 -20.86 8.78
N GLU A 56 10.54 -19.69 8.73
CA GLU A 56 11.27 -19.10 9.85
C GLU A 56 10.37 -18.20 10.72
N LYS A 57 9.16 -17.89 10.25
CA LYS A 57 8.24 -16.87 10.81
C LYS A 57 8.96 -15.54 11.07
N LYS A 58 9.81 -15.13 10.12
CA LYS A 58 10.67 -13.96 10.24
C LYS A 58 10.44 -12.99 9.11
N TYR A 59 10.26 -11.72 9.44
CA TYR A 59 10.19 -10.64 8.47
C TYR A 59 11.56 -9.99 8.27
N VAL A 60 12.04 -9.94 7.02
CA VAL A 60 13.27 -9.26 6.61
C VAL A 60 12.89 -7.93 6.00
N LYS A 61 13.25 -6.85 6.69
CA LYS A 61 12.95 -5.47 6.33
C LYS A 61 14.17 -4.83 5.66
N ASN A 62 13.93 -4.12 4.54
CA ASN A 62 14.96 -3.37 3.81
C ASN A 62 14.53 -1.89 3.70
N GLU A 63 15.44 -0.99 4.00
CA GLU A 63 15.25 0.46 3.89
C GLU A 63 16.01 0.99 2.68
N PHE A 64 15.31 1.78 1.85
CA PHE A 64 15.85 2.38 0.63
C PHE A 64 15.74 3.91 0.71
N LYS A 65 16.83 4.61 0.39
CA LYS A 65 16.89 6.08 0.35
C LYS A 65 17.57 6.53 -0.94
N GLY A 66 17.00 7.54 -1.58
CA GLY A 66 17.49 8.06 -2.87
C GLY A 66 16.34 8.51 -3.76
N CYS A 67 16.59 8.56 -5.07
CA CYS A 67 15.56 8.87 -6.05
C CYS A 67 14.98 7.59 -6.63
N PHE A 68 13.68 7.40 -6.51
CA PHE A 68 12.99 6.23 -7.00
C PHE A 68 11.71 6.60 -7.74
N GLU A 69 11.39 5.85 -8.79
CA GLU A 69 10.08 5.85 -9.42
C GLU A 69 9.31 4.59 -9.01
N ILE A 70 8.07 4.76 -8.56
CA ILE A 70 7.16 3.63 -8.33
C ILE A 70 6.81 3.03 -9.69
N VAL A 71 7.42 1.89 -10.00
CA VAL A 71 7.10 1.11 -11.22
C VAL A 71 5.72 0.47 -11.09
N SER A 72 5.42 -0.03 -9.90
CA SER A 72 4.11 -0.59 -9.55
C SER A 72 3.96 -0.58 -8.03
N LEU A 73 2.84 -0.04 -7.56
CA LEU A 73 2.35 -0.26 -6.22
C LEU A 73 0.94 -0.82 -6.33
N THR A 74 0.69 -1.95 -5.73
CA THR A 74 -0.61 -2.61 -5.82
C THR A 74 -0.95 -3.35 -4.54
N GLY A 75 -2.23 -3.52 -4.30
CA GLY A 75 -2.72 -4.32 -3.18
C GLY A 75 -4.17 -4.08 -2.84
N THR A 76 -4.52 -4.36 -1.60
CA THR A 76 -5.90 -4.31 -1.13
C THR A 76 -6.03 -3.47 0.14
N VAL A 77 -7.14 -2.79 0.25
CA VAL A 77 -7.68 -2.27 1.51
C VAL A 77 -8.83 -3.17 1.91
N ASN A 78 -8.88 -3.54 3.18
CA ASN A 78 -9.94 -4.33 3.77
C ASN A 78 -10.01 -4.04 5.28
N THR A 79 -10.62 -4.92 6.09
CA THR A 79 -10.67 -4.75 7.54
C THR A 79 -9.94 -5.88 8.27
N LYS A 80 -9.56 -5.61 9.51
CA LYS A 80 -9.18 -6.61 10.52
C LYS A 80 -9.85 -6.26 11.84
N GLY A 81 -10.79 -7.10 12.27
CA GLY A 81 -11.63 -6.80 13.44
C GLY A 81 -12.44 -5.50 13.23
N GLY A 82 -12.90 -5.25 12.01
CA GLY A 82 -13.66 -4.06 11.63
C GLY A 82 -12.85 -2.76 11.49
N LYS A 83 -11.53 -2.78 11.75
CA LYS A 83 -10.63 -1.63 11.59
C LYS A 83 -9.94 -1.67 10.23
N TYR A 84 -9.56 -0.49 9.73
CA TYR A 84 -8.75 -0.37 8.52
C TYR A 84 -7.54 -1.32 8.52
N TYR A 85 -7.33 -1.96 7.40
CA TYR A 85 -6.15 -2.77 7.12
C TYR A 85 -5.78 -2.66 5.65
N SER A 86 -4.52 -2.36 5.35
CA SER A 86 -4.00 -2.39 3.98
C SER A 86 -2.94 -3.49 3.84
N HIS A 87 -2.93 -4.12 2.67
CA HIS A 87 -1.89 -5.05 2.25
C HIS A 87 -1.40 -4.64 0.88
N LEU A 88 -0.23 -4.03 0.84
CA LEU A 88 0.34 -3.40 -0.35
C LEU A 88 1.72 -3.98 -0.64
N HIS A 89 2.00 -4.17 -1.92
CA HIS A 89 3.34 -4.46 -2.42
C HIS A 89 3.81 -3.31 -3.31
N ILE A 90 5.12 -3.11 -3.36
CA ILE A 90 5.77 -2.07 -4.16
C ILE A 90 6.91 -2.66 -4.97
N SER A 91 7.08 -2.12 -6.18
CA SER A 91 8.29 -2.18 -6.98
C SER A 91 8.71 -0.76 -7.34
N ALA A 92 9.92 -0.35 -6.99
CA ALA A 92 10.43 0.99 -7.28
C ALA A 92 11.82 0.91 -7.91
N GLY A 93 11.99 1.63 -9.03
CA GLY A 93 13.23 1.69 -9.80
C GLY A 93 14.11 2.85 -9.39
N ASP A 94 15.42 2.61 -9.26
CA ASP A 94 16.41 3.65 -9.03
C ASP A 94 16.89 4.31 -10.34
N GLU A 95 17.76 5.31 -10.23
CA GLU A 95 18.36 6.06 -11.36
C GLU A 95 19.18 5.18 -12.32
N SER A 96 19.60 3.99 -11.90
CA SER A 96 20.31 3.03 -12.74
C SER A 96 19.37 1.99 -13.39
N GLY A 97 18.08 2.07 -13.14
CA GLY A 97 17.08 1.12 -13.64
C GLY A 97 16.97 -0.18 -12.85
N ARG A 98 17.67 -0.31 -11.70
CA ARG A 98 17.48 -1.45 -10.80
C ARG A 98 16.18 -1.29 -10.05
N VAL A 99 15.43 -2.38 -9.94
CA VAL A 99 14.13 -2.39 -9.24
C VAL A 99 14.26 -3.13 -7.93
N PHE A 100 13.79 -2.49 -6.87
CA PHE A 100 13.68 -3.05 -5.52
C PHE A 100 12.22 -3.10 -5.12
N GLY A 101 11.85 -3.99 -4.20
CA GLY A 101 10.47 -4.05 -3.75
C GLY A 101 10.19 -5.17 -2.77
N GLY A 102 8.90 -5.35 -2.50
CA GLY A 102 8.38 -6.32 -1.56
C GLY A 102 7.08 -5.86 -0.91
N HIS A 103 6.76 -6.44 0.23
CA HIS A 103 5.66 -5.97 1.08
C HIS A 103 5.98 -4.57 1.61
N LEU A 104 5.11 -3.60 1.30
CA LEU A 104 5.30 -2.21 1.67
C LEU A 104 5.05 -1.98 3.16
N ASN A 105 5.98 -1.30 3.81
CA ASN A 105 5.80 -0.81 5.18
C ASN A 105 5.53 0.70 5.22
N GLU A 106 6.32 1.47 4.48
CA GLU A 106 6.18 2.93 4.37
C GLU A 106 6.81 3.43 3.07
N ALA A 107 6.34 4.56 2.53
CA ALA A 107 6.92 5.22 1.35
C ALA A 107 6.72 6.72 1.40
N HIS A 108 7.80 7.50 1.24
CA HIS A 108 7.80 8.95 1.30
C HIS A 108 7.85 9.56 -0.09
N ILE A 109 6.85 10.39 -0.41
CA ILE A 109 6.64 10.95 -1.74
C ILE A 109 7.60 12.14 -1.95
N SER A 110 8.40 12.08 -3.02
CA SER A 110 9.37 13.13 -3.36
C SER A 110 8.85 14.19 -4.32
N ALA A 111 7.87 13.84 -5.14
CA ALA A 111 7.21 14.74 -6.09
C ALA A 111 5.69 14.59 -6.02
N THR A 112 5.16 13.51 -6.55
CA THR A 112 3.73 13.17 -6.54
C THR A 112 3.54 11.66 -6.58
N ALA A 113 2.38 11.18 -6.12
CA ALA A 113 1.90 9.84 -6.47
C ALA A 113 0.47 9.94 -7.00
N GLU A 114 0.22 9.25 -8.11
CA GLU A 114 -1.10 9.07 -8.70
C GLU A 114 -1.67 7.76 -8.21
N VAL A 115 -2.82 7.81 -7.55
CA VAL A 115 -3.41 6.68 -6.85
C VAL A 115 -4.82 6.41 -7.38
N VAL A 116 -5.09 5.18 -7.75
CA VAL A 116 -6.43 4.72 -8.13
C VAL A 116 -6.89 3.70 -7.09
N ILE A 117 -8.02 3.97 -6.46
CA ILE A 117 -8.66 3.10 -5.48
C ILE A 117 -9.99 2.65 -6.05
N ARG A 118 -10.11 1.38 -6.42
CA ARG A 118 -11.35 0.79 -6.89
C ARG A 118 -12.08 0.13 -5.74
N MET A 119 -13.17 0.76 -5.30
CA MET A 119 -14.02 0.25 -4.23
C MET A 119 -14.80 -0.99 -4.71
N ILE A 120 -14.90 -1.95 -3.82
CA ILE A 120 -15.69 -3.18 -4.03
C ILE A 120 -16.85 -3.13 -3.04
N ASN A 121 -18.06 -3.32 -3.53
CA ASN A 121 -19.25 -3.35 -2.67
C ASN A 121 -19.28 -4.65 -1.86
N GLY A 122 -18.78 -4.59 -0.64
CA GLY A 122 -18.66 -5.73 0.27
C GLY A 122 -17.65 -5.47 1.38
N GLU A 123 -17.49 -6.45 2.23
CA GLU A 123 -16.51 -6.44 3.31
C GLU A 123 -15.78 -7.79 3.33
N VAL A 124 -14.47 -7.76 3.54
CA VAL A 124 -13.63 -8.93 3.79
C VAL A 124 -12.78 -8.62 5.01
N ASP A 125 -12.94 -9.41 6.05
CA ASP A 125 -12.14 -9.28 7.27
C ASP A 125 -10.91 -10.20 7.21
N ARG A 126 -10.08 -10.16 8.25
CA ARG A 126 -8.91 -11.03 8.38
C ARG A 126 -8.92 -11.78 9.69
N PHE A 127 -8.32 -12.96 9.68
CA PHE A 127 -7.98 -13.72 10.86
C PHE A 127 -6.47 -13.99 10.90
N TYR A 128 -5.94 -14.18 12.09
CA TYR A 128 -4.56 -14.63 12.25
C TYR A 128 -4.49 -16.16 12.05
N ASP A 129 -3.58 -16.57 11.18
CA ASP A 129 -3.32 -17.99 10.89
C ASP A 129 -2.02 -18.41 11.58
N ASP A 130 -2.14 -19.29 12.59
CA ASP A 130 -1.00 -19.77 13.37
C ASP A 130 0.02 -20.58 12.54
N ALA A 131 -0.45 -21.24 11.48
CA ALA A 131 0.41 -22.06 10.64
C ALA A 131 1.41 -21.18 9.87
N THR A 132 0.92 -20.14 9.23
CA THR A 132 1.78 -19.21 8.46
C THR A 132 2.30 -18.03 9.29
N GLY A 133 1.66 -17.67 10.41
CA GLY A 133 1.96 -16.48 11.19
C GLY A 133 1.47 -15.18 10.54
N LEU A 134 0.51 -15.25 9.62
CA LEU A 134 0.02 -14.11 8.83
C LEU A 134 -1.47 -13.83 9.09
N ASN A 135 -1.89 -12.62 8.72
CA ASN A 135 -3.29 -12.23 8.71
C ASN A 135 -3.89 -12.56 7.33
N LEU A 136 -4.63 -13.65 7.23
CA LEU A 136 -5.24 -14.11 5.98
C LEU A 136 -6.66 -13.57 5.82
N PHE A 137 -7.17 -13.49 4.58
CA PHE A 137 -8.57 -13.17 4.32
C PHE A 137 -9.50 -14.19 4.99
N LYS A 138 -10.57 -13.67 5.57
CA LYS A 138 -11.65 -14.46 6.15
C LYS A 138 -12.89 -14.33 5.24
N PHE A 139 -13.21 -15.40 4.57
CA PHE A 139 -14.42 -15.53 3.75
C PHE A 139 -15.52 -16.24 4.53
#